data_a0ae3de25acb4eff873fd096f331579e
#
_entry.id   a0ae3de25acb4eff873fd096f331579e
#
_cell.length_a   1.000
_cell.length_b   1.000
_cell.length_c   1.000
_cell.angle_alpha   90.00
_cell.angle_beta   90.00
_cell.angle_gamma   90.00
#
_symmetry.space_group_name_H-M   'P 1'
#
loop_
_entity.id
_entity.type
_entity.pdbx_description
1 polymer ?
#
loop_
_entity_poly.entity_id
_entity_poly.type
_entity_poly.pdbx_seq_one_letter_code
_entity_poly.pdbx_strand_id
1 'polypeptide(L)'
;MTLFTEIQNGYRTTNDACTVAVLPGQRILEEVIIAPTADGGWQYRLRRGGDMSCVSVDGNYRDIVLHTDTDAQLNQPTRFLVRTAFECRFCYEGIVSLHAACVELGDFAVAFTGPSGAGKSTRAAAWVKAFDAQLISGDRPAVRIEKTGCTACGVPWDGKEQIFRDVEVPLKCILEVRRSSENYLRKLSREQARKVLMQQSFMPMWDTDAAFMAMTNVMSLIEKIPVYRVFCGPDEDAAKVIYDILVNHPEQIREEANDMKIKEGFVLRNVVDEFIVMPTGNNIAKFEGAVVLNEVAAFIYKLLENPMSRDDLLAAILNEYDVEEATAPIKKV
;
A
#
# COMPACT_ATOMS: atom_id res chain seq x y z
N MET A 1 23.62 0.71 -14.15
CA MET A 1 22.63 1.67 -14.69
C MET A 1 21.51 1.71 -13.69
N THR A 2 21.08 2.89 -13.26
CA THR A 2 20.02 3.05 -12.28
C THR A 2 18.66 2.81 -12.93
N LEU A 3 17.65 2.47 -12.13
CA LEU A 3 16.27 2.32 -12.63
C LEU A 3 15.77 3.60 -13.32
N PHE A 4 16.14 4.76 -12.82
CA PHE A 4 15.81 6.05 -13.43
C PHE A 4 16.30 6.15 -14.88
N THR A 5 17.57 5.84 -15.10
CA THR A 5 18.20 5.81 -16.44
C THR A 5 17.59 4.71 -17.33
N GLU A 6 17.28 3.54 -16.76
CA GLU A 6 16.61 2.46 -17.51
C GLU A 6 15.25 2.89 -18.02
N ILE A 7 14.46 3.63 -17.22
CA ILE A 7 13.16 4.15 -17.63
C ILE A 7 13.33 5.19 -18.75
N GLN A 8 14.26 6.15 -18.60
CA GLN A 8 14.48 7.17 -19.61
C GLN A 8 14.86 6.62 -20.98
N ASN A 9 15.59 5.51 -21.02
CA ASN A 9 16.07 4.87 -22.24
C ASN A 9 15.22 3.64 -22.65
N GLY A 10 14.25 3.25 -21.85
CA GLY A 10 13.51 1.99 -21.99
C GLY A 10 12.26 2.09 -22.86
N TYR A 11 12.03 3.21 -23.57
CA TYR A 11 10.96 3.32 -24.54
C TYR A 11 11.43 4.02 -25.80
N ARG A 12 10.71 3.76 -26.90
CA ARG A 12 10.96 4.41 -28.20
C ARG A 12 9.89 5.47 -28.44
N THR A 13 10.26 6.54 -29.12
CA THR A 13 9.32 7.56 -29.60
C THR A 13 9.21 7.49 -31.11
N THR A 14 8.00 7.61 -31.65
CA THR A 14 7.75 7.70 -33.08
C THR A 14 6.67 8.74 -33.38
N ASN A 15 6.79 9.38 -34.52
CA ASN A 15 5.75 10.29 -35.05
C ASN A 15 4.68 9.52 -35.86
N ASP A 16 4.86 8.22 -36.05
CA ASP A 16 3.86 7.41 -36.72
C ASP A 16 2.59 7.31 -35.88
N ALA A 17 1.43 7.41 -36.56
CA ALA A 17 0.18 7.18 -35.89
C ALA A 17 0.13 5.76 -35.33
N CYS A 18 -0.49 5.61 -34.15
CA CYS A 18 -0.66 4.28 -33.56
C CYS A 18 -1.64 3.46 -34.40
N THR A 19 -1.11 2.56 -35.22
CA THR A 19 -1.85 1.72 -36.14
C THR A 19 -2.21 0.34 -35.59
N VAL A 20 -1.81 0.05 -34.36
CA VAL A 20 -2.07 -1.24 -33.72
C VAL A 20 -3.57 -1.40 -33.52
N ALA A 21 -4.13 -2.48 -34.07
CA ALA A 21 -5.56 -2.77 -33.96
C ALA A 21 -5.92 -3.13 -32.51
N VAL A 22 -6.85 -2.38 -31.93
CA VAL A 22 -7.36 -2.65 -30.58
C VAL A 22 -8.54 -3.60 -30.63
N LEU A 23 -8.61 -4.50 -29.66
CA LEU A 23 -9.72 -5.42 -29.45
C LEU A 23 -10.80 -4.79 -28.57
N PRO A 24 -12.04 -5.30 -28.58
CA PRO A 24 -13.06 -4.93 -27.60
C PRO A 24 -12.61 -5.24 -26.16
N GLY A 25 -13.09 -4.47 -25.19
CA GLY A 25 -12.79 -4.70 -23.78
C GLY A 25 -11.89 -3.63 -23.15
N GLN A 26 -11.90 -2.42 -23.71
CA GLN A 26 -11.18 -1.28 -23.12
C GLN A 26 -11.55 -1.03 -21.66
N ARG A 27 -10.56 -0.64 -20.87
CA ARG A 27 -10.69 -0.23 -19.47
C ARG A 27 -10.33 1.24 -19.34
N ILE A 28 -10.84 1.87 -18.29
CA ILE A 28 -10.50 3.27 -17.96
C ILE A 28 -9.83 3.28 -16.60
N LEU A 29 -8.62 3.83 -16.56
CA LEU A 29 -7.86 4.03 -15.34
C LEU A 29 -7.53 5.54 -15.23
N GLU A 30 -8.15 6.23 -14.29
CA GLU A 30 -7.99 7.68 -14.14
C GLU A 30 -8.20 8.42 -15.46
N GLU A 31 -7.13 8.98 -16.04
CA GLU A 31 -7.13 9.71 -17.30
C GLU A 31 -6.71 8.86 -18.52
N VAL A 32 -6.47 7.54 -18.32
CA VAL A 32 -5.97 6.64 -19.37
C VAL A 32 -7.04 5.63 -19.79
N ILE A 33 -7.23 5.48 -21.11
CA ILE A 33 -8.00 4.38 -21.70
C ILE A 33 -7.01 3.29 -22.07
N ILE A 34 -7.26 2.09 -21.60
CA ILE A 34 -6.43 0.90 -21.82
C ILE A 34 -7.22 -0.09 -22.65
N ALA A 35 -6.64 -0.54 -23.76
CA ALA A 35 -7.26 -1.51 -24.64
C ALA A 35 -6.28 -2.63 -25.00
N PRO A 36 -6.72 -3.90 -25.03
CA PRO A 36 -5.90 -4.99 -25.54
C PRO A 36 -5.70 -4.84 -27.04
N THR A 37 -4.56 -5.33 -27.54
CA THR A 37 -4.21 -5.29 -28.97
C THR A 37 -4.26 -6.69 -29.58
N ALA A 38 -4.43 -6.78 -30.89
CA ALA A 38 -4.56 -8.04 -31.60
C ALA A 38 -3.29 -8.91 -31.57
N ASP A 39 -2.13 -8.31 -31.31
CA ASP A 39 -0.83 -8.97 -31.16
C ASP A 39 -0.53 -9.42 -29.72
N GLY A 40 -1.51 -9.28 -28.83
CA GLY A 40 -1.39 -9.74 -27.43
C GLY A 40 -0.78 -8.73 -26.48
N GLY A 41 -0.59 -7.49 -26.91
CA GLY A 41 -0.12 -6.38 -26.07
C GLY A 41 -1.26 -5.47 -25.62
N TRP A 42 -0.87 -4.25 -25.26
CA TRP A 42 -1.80 -3.23 -24.77
C TRP A 42 -1.54 -1.87 -25.43
N GLN A 43 -2.61 -1.08 -25.54
CA GLN A 43 -2.55 0.31 -25.96
C GLN A 43 -3.11 1.22 -24.88
N TYR A 44 -2.38 2.27 -24.55
CA TYR A 44 -2.74 3.31 -23.58
C TYR A 44 -2.98 4.64 -24.29
N ARG A 45 -4.14 5.27 -24.08
CA ARG A 45 -4.48 6.57 -24.62
C ARG A 45 -5.05 7.48 -23.55
N LEU A 46 -4.86 8.79 -23.69
CA LEU A 46 -5.50 9.74 -22.79
C LEU A 46 -7.02 9.80 -23.02
N ARG A 47 -7.76 9.94 -21.94
CA ARG A 47 -9.22 10.04 -21.96
C ARG A 47 -9.70 11.40 -22.46
N ARG A 48 -8.96 12.45 -22.17
CA ARG A 48 -9.30 13.84 -22.49
C ARG A 48 -8.11 14.56 -23.11
N GLY A 49 -8.39 15.36 -24.15
CA GLY A 49 -7.39 16.19 -24.85
C GLY A 49 -7.45 15.95 -26.36
N GLY A 50 -7.15 16.97 -27.13
CA GLY A 50 -6.97 16.88 -28.58
C GLY A 50 -5.66 16.22 -28.99
N ASP A 51 -4.87 15.76 -28.04
CA ASP A 51 -3.58 15.12 -28.25
C ASP A 51 -3.80 13.65 -28.65
N MET A 52 -3.26 13.29 -29.82
CA MET A 52 -3.34 11.94 -30.39
C MET A 52 -2.29 10.98 -29.81
N SER A 53 -1.52 11.41 -28.82
CA SER A 53 -0.48 10.59 -28.22
C SER A 53 -1.04 9.32 -27.59
N CYS A 54 -0.37 8.20 -27.87
CA CYS A 54 -0.66 6.92 -27.26
C CYS A 54 0.64 6.16 -26.96
N VAL A 55 0.57 5.19 -26.06
CA VAL A 55 1.64 4.21 -25.85
C VAL A 55 1.14 2.84 -26.26
N SER A 56 1.91 2.12 -27.07
CA SER A 56 1.72 0.70 -27.33
C SER A 56 2.81 -0.12 -26.63
N VAL A 57 2.43 -1.27 -26.11
CA VAL A 57 3.34 -2.20 -25.43
C VAL A 57 3.08 -3.63 -25.90
N ASP A 58 4.14 -4.45 -25.90
CA ASP A 58 4.00 -5.89 -26.07
C ASP A 58 3.38 -6.56 -24.83
N GLY A 59 3.04 -7.84 -24.92
CA GLY A 59 2.39 -8.59 -23.83
C GLY A 59 3.23 -8.73 -22.54
N ASN A 60 4.53 -8.48 -22.63
CA ASN A 60 5.46 -8.53 -21.47
C ASN A 60 5.96 -7.14 -21.05
N TYR A 61 5.44 -6.08 -21.64
CA TYR A 61 5.82 -4.68 -21.36
C TYR A 61 7.31 -4.37 -21.57
N ARG A 62 8.00 -5.13 -22.43
CA ARG A 62 9.43 -4.93 -22.72
C ARG A 62 9.64 -3.94 -23.84
N ASP A 63 8.78 -3.97 -24.85
CA ASP A 63 8.78 -3.01 -25.95
C ASP A 63 7.71 -1.96 -25.72
N ILE A 64 8.15 -0.76 -25.34
CA ILE A 64 7.28 0.39 -25.04
C ILE A 64 7.50 1.44 -26.11
N VAL A 65 6.45 1.79 -26.86
CA VAL A 65 6.50 2.78 -27.94
C VAL A 65 5.54 3.91 -27.64
N LEU A 66 6.09 5.12 -27.48
CA LEU A 66 5.32 6.34 -27.38
C LEU A 66 5.09 6.92 -28.81
N HIS A 67 3.85 6.99 -29.22
CA HIS A 67 3.40 7.62 -30.46
C HIS A 67 2.95 9.03 -30.12
N THR A 68 3.64 10.05 -30.67
CA THR A 68 3.33 11.46 -30.39
C THR A 68 3.80 12.37 -31.54
N ASP A 69 3.03 13.40 -31.83
CA ASP A 69 3.35 14.40 -32.84
C ASP A 69 4.25 15.53 -32.28
N THR A 70 4.47 15.58 -30.98
CA THR A 70 5.24 16.63 -30.31
C THR A 70 6.66 16.19 -30.05
N ASP A 71 7.61 17.14 -30.18
CA ASP A 71 9.00 16.93 -29.77
C ASP A 71 9.07 16.31 -28.38
N ALA A 72 9.87 15.25 -28.28
CA ALA A 72 9.88 14.19 -27.25
C ALA A 72 10.21 14.63 -25.82
N GLN A 73 9.83 15.82 -25.40
CA GLN A 73 9.78 16.11 -23.97
C GLN A 73 8.48 15.55 -23.42
N LEU A 74 8.61 14.59 -22.50
CA LEU A 74 7.48 14.05 -21.75
C LEU A 74 6.69 15.20 -21.11
N ASN A 75 5.68 15.70 -21.81
CA ASN A 75 4.72 16.62 -21.21
C ASN A 75 3.89 15.85 -20.16
N GLN A 76 3.15 16.56 -19.32
CA GLN A 76 2.34 15.95 -18.26
C GLN A 76 1.45 14.77 -18.75
N PRO A 77 0.71 14.92 -19.86
CA PRO A 77 -0.12 13.85 -20.39
C PRO A 77 0.66 12.60 -20.82
N THR A 78 1.75 12.75 -21.57
CA THR A 78 2.54 11.61 -22.05
C THR A 78 3.29 10.90 -20.93
N ARG A 79 3.66 11.60 -19.85
CA ARG A 79 4.21 10.97 -18.64
C ARG A 79 3.26 9.93 -18.03
N PHE A 80 1.97 10.22 -18.01
CA PHE A 80 0.96 9.29 -17.50
C PHE A 80 0.92 7.99 -18.30
N LEU A 81 0.99 8.08 -19.63
CA LEU A 81 0.99 6.92 -20.51
C LEU A 81 2.25 6.06 -20.30
N VAL A 82 3.42 6.70 -20.35
CA VAL A 82 4.71 6.03 -20.16
C VAL A 82 4.81 5.44 -18.76
N ARG A 83 4.42 6.19 -17.72
CA ARG A 83 4.37 5.68 -16.34
C ARG A 83 3.54 4.41 -16.24
N THR A 84 2.32 4.41 -16.77
CA THR A 84 1.43 3.24 -16.71
C THR A 84 2.07 2.01 -17.35
N ALA A 85 2.73 2.18 -18.48
CA ALA A 85 3.44 1.09 -19.15
C ALA A 85 4.59 0.53 -18.29
N PHE A 86 5.40 1.41 -17.72
CA PHE A 86 6.50 1.00 -16.83
C PHE A 86 6.01 0.39 -15.51
N GLU A 87 4.94 0.90 -14.92
CA GLU A 87 4.37 0.30 -13.70
C GLU A 87 3.89 -1.13 -13.95
N CYS A 88 3.39 -1.44 -15.15
CA CYS A 88 3.11 -2.83 -15.56
C CYS A 88 4.39 -3.66 -15.74
N ARG A 89 5.41 -3.13 -16.43
CA ARG A 89 6.73 -3.77 -16.57
C ARG A 89 7.35 -4.08 -15.22
N PHE A 90 7.27 -3.18 -14.27
CA PHE A 90 7.77 -3.35 -12.89
C PHE A 90 7.22 -4.61 -12.22
N CYS A 91 5.96 -4.99 -12.52
CA CYS A 91 5.38 -6.19 -11.96
C CYS A 91 6.20 -7.44 -12.29
N TYR A 92 6.76 -7.52 -13.50
CA TYR A 92 7.58 -8.64 -13.96
C TYR A 92 9.04 -8.55 -13.51
N GLU A 93 9.49 -7.39 -13.07
CA GLU A 93 10.89 -7.13 -12.68
C GLU A 93 11.12 -7.13 -11.16
N GLY A 94 10.12 -7.54 -10.37
CA GLY A 94 10.24 -7.55 -8.91
C GLY A 94 10.26 -6.16 -8.29
N ILE A 95 9.60 -5.18 -8.94
CA ILE A 95 9.53 -3.80 -8.47
C ILE A 95 8.08 -3.45 -8.11
N VAL A 96 7.90 -2.77 -6.99
CA VAL A 96 6.61 -2.26 -6.52
C VAL A 96 6.56 -0.74 -6.71
N SER A 97 5.61 -0.24 -7.50
CA SER A 97 5.28 1.19 -7.52
C SER A 97 4.34 1.48 -6.35
N LEU A 98 4.80 2.27 -5.39
CA LEU A 98 4.10 2.50 -4.12
C LEU A 98 3.59 3.94 -4.05
N HIS A 99 2.30 4.14 -3.76
CA HIS A 99 1.75 5.46 -3.47
C HIS A 99 2.27 5.96 -2.12
N ALA A 100 3.41 6.64 -2.16
CA ALA A 100 4.15 7.07 -0.98
C ALA A 100 4.96 8.34 -1.27
N ALA A 101 5.27 9.09 -0.22
CA ALA A 101 6.38 10.04 -0.25
C ALA A 101 7.61 9.35 0.35
N CYS A 102 8.73 9.38 -0.35
CA CYS A 102 9.97 8.70 0.05
C CYS A 102 11.11 9.69 0.24
N VAL A 103 11.78 9.58 1.37
CA VAL A 103 12.94 10.43 1.72
C VAL A 103 14.18 9.57 1.94
N GLU A 104 15.32 10.09 1.52
CA GLU A 104 16.65 9.60 1.82
C GLU A 104 17.20 10.31 3.05
N LEU A 105 17.77 9.55 3.97
CA LEU A 105 18.41 10.05 5.16
C LEU A 105 19.72 9.30 5.42
N GLY A 106 20.84 9.93 5.11
CA GLY A 106 22.14 9.27 5.17
C GLY A 106 22.24 8.09 4.21
N ASP A 107 22.33 6.89 4.74
CA ASP A 107 22.53 5.64 3.98
C ASP A 107 21.25 4.79 3.80
N PHE A 108 20.10 5.30 4.21
CA PHE A 108 18.82 4.60 4.07
C PHE A 108 17.68 5.52 3.65
N ALA A 109 16.62 4.92 3.14
CA ALA A 109 15.36 5.60 2.82
C ALA A 109 14.22 5.15 3.72
N VAL A 110 13.23 6.03 3.87
CA VAL A 110 11.94 5.76 4.54
C VAL A 110 10.80 6.19 3.62
N ALA A 111 9.80 5.32 3.46
CA ALA A 111 8.62 5.61 2.64
C ALA A 111 7.39 5.86 3.53
N PHE A 112 6.75 7.00 3.37
CA PHE A 112 5.49 7.37 4.03
C PHE A 112 4.31 7.03 3.14
N THR A 113 3.51 6.07 3.52
CA THR A 113 2.34 5.62 2.75
C THR A 113 1.03 5.85 3.50
N GLY A 114 -0.10 5.63 2.82
CA GLY A 114 -1.44 5.78 3.37
C GLY A 114 -2.41 6.41 2.36
N PRO A 115 -3.70 6.50 2.69
CA PRO A 115 -4.72 7.04 1.80
C PRO A 115 -4.44 8.50 1.41
N SER A 116 -5.10 8.96 0.36
CA SER A 116 -5.01 10.38 -0.04
C SER A 116 -5.40 11.28 1.13
N GLY A 117 -4.65 12.36 1.35
CA GLY A 117 -4.88 13.29 2.47
C GLY A 117 -4.38 12.80 3.84
N ALA A 118 -3.80 11.62 3.98
CA ALA A 118 -3.23 11.14 5.25
C ALA A 118 -2.08 12.02 5.78
N GLY A 119 -1.43 12.77 4.89
CA GLY A 119 -0.33 13.66 5.25
C GLY A 119 1.06 13.08 4.96
N LYS A 120 1.18 12.21 3.97
CA LYS A 120 2.46 11.62 3.52
C LYS A 120 3.50 12.68 3.21
N SER A 121 3.21 13.58 2.25
CA SER A 121 4.12 14.67 1.84
C SER A 121 4.44 15.62 3.00
N THR A 122 3.48 15.86 3.91
CA THR A 122 3.71 16.70 5.09
C THR A 122 4.76 16.07 6.01
N ARG A 123 4.71 14.74 6.25
CA ARG A 123 5.70 14.03 7.09
C ARG A 123 7.05 13.95 6.39
N ALA A 124 7.06 13.69 5.09
CA ALA A 124 8.30 13.74 4.31
C ALA A 124 8.96 15.13 4.39
N ALA A 125 8.18 16.21 4.23
CA ALA A 125 8.68 17.57 4.37
C ALA A 125 9.20 17.90 5.78
N ALA A 126 8.56 17.37 6.85
CA ALA A 126 9.04 17.52 8.21
C ALA A 126 10.41 16.83 8.42
N TRP A 127 10.60 15.64 7.82
CA TRP A 127 11.89 14.93 7.85
C TRP A 127 12.97 15.66 7.05
N VAL A 128 12.64 16.21 5.88
CA VAL A 128 13.57 17.06 5.09
C VAL A 128 14.07 18.24 5.93
N LYS A 129 13.17 18.91 6.64
CA LYS A 129 13.54 20.05 7.49
C LYS A 129 14.30 19.67 8.76
N ALA A 130 13.88 18.59 9.44
CA ALA A 130 14.46 18.19 10.72
C ALA A 130 15.87 17.60 10.59
N PHE A 131 16.18 16.93 9.46
CA PHE A 131 17.39 16.10 9.31
C PHE A 131 18.20 16.43 8.05
N ASP A 132 17.87 17.47 7.31
CA ASP A 132 18.45 17.71 5.97
C ASP A 132 18.29 16.49 5.03
N ALA A 133 17.19 15.74 5.23
CA ALA A 133 16.87 14.60 4.40
C ALA A 133 16.52 15.06 2.98
N GLN A 134 16.67 14.18 2.00
CA GLN A 134 16.38 14.51 0.62
C GLN A 134 15.17 13.74 0.11
N LEU A 135 14.24 14.43 -0.53
CA LEU A 135 13.08 13.80 -1.13
C LEU A 135 13.52 12.97 -2.36
N ILE A 136 13.22 11.68 -2.36
CA ILE A 136 13.42 10.78 -3.52
C ILE A 136 12.23 10.91 -4.46
N SER A 137 11.01 10.83 -3.94
CA SER A 137 9.76 10.98 -4.69
C SER A 137 8.64 11.45 -3.75
N GLY A 138 7.78 12.35 -4.24
CA GLY A 138 6.63 12.87 -3.49
C GLY A 138 5.35 12.05 -3.64
N ASP A 139 5.27 11.14 -4.62
CA ASP A 139 4.02 10.44 -4.93
C ASP A 139 4.19 8.93 -5.19
N ARG A 140 5.07 8.54 -6.11
CA ARG A 140 5.19 7.15 -6.56
C ARG A 140 6.63 6.69 -6.73
N PRO A 141 7.40 6.50 -5.65
CA PRO A 141 8.69 5.84 -5.71
C PRO A 141 8.54 4.40 -6.21
N ALA A 142 9.55 3.91 -6.91
CA ALA A 142 9.69 2.49 -7.19
C ALA A 142 10.48 1.82 -6.06
N VAL A 143 10.04 0.65 -5.63
CA VAL A 143 10.72 -0.17 -4.63
C VAL A 143 11.15 -1.48 -5.27
N ARG A 144 12.45 -1.64 -5.51
CA ARG A 144 13.03 -2.86 -6.05
C ARG A 144 13.25 -3.86 -4.92
N ILE A 145 12.83 -5.09 -5.15
CA ILE A 145 13.00 -6.20 -4.20
C ILE A 145 14.32 -6.90 -4.49
N GLU A 146 15.22 -6.86 -3.54
CA GLU A 146 16.54 -7.47 -3.65
C GLU A 146 16.57 -8.87 -2.98
N LYS A 147 17.68 -9.60 -3.11
CA LYS A 147 17.88 -10.86 -2.38
C LYS A 147 17.79 -10.64 -0.86
N THR A 148 18.41 -9.58 -0.37
CA THR A 148 18.43 -9.20 1.04
C THR A 148 17.95 -7.76 1.20
N GLY A 149 16.64 -7.57 1.48
CA GLY A 149 16.06 -6.24 1.67
C GLY A 149 15.42 -5.65 0.41
N CYS A 150 15.25 -4.34 0.40
CA CYS A 150 14.62 -3.60 -0.70
C CYS A 150 15.34 -2.27 -0.92
N THR A 151 15.28 -1.77 -2.15
CA THR A 151 15.88 -0.49 -2.55
C THR A 151 14.80 0.47 -3.01
N ALA A 152 14.78 1.67 -2.46
CA ALA A 152 13.97 2.77 -2.96
C ALA A 152 14.68 3.41 -4.15
N CYS A 153 13.99 3.48 -5.28
CA CYS A 153 14.53 4.01 -6.52
C CYS A 153 13.77 5.29 -6.90
N GLY A 154 14.53 6.31 -7.30
CA GLY A 154 13.96 7.48 -7.95
C GLY A 154 13.42 7.13 -9.34
N VAL A 155 12.43 7.88 -9.79
CA VAL A 155 11.75 7.67 -11.08
C VAL A 155 11.58 9.01 -11.80
N PRO A 156 11.53 9.04 -13.16
CA PRO A 156 11.40 10.27 -13.93
C PRO A 156 9.95 10.81 -13.98
N TRP A 157 9.15 10.50 -12.98
CA TRP A 157 7.82 11.07 -12.75
C TRP A 157 7.64 11.39 -11.28
N ASP A 158 6.86 12.38 -10.99
CA ASP A 158 6.55 12.83 -9.65
C ASP A 158 5.13 13.38 -9.56
N GLY A 159 4.70 13.66 -8.33
CA GLY A 159 3.47 14.35 -8.04
C GLY A 159 3.54 15.86 -8.27
N LYS A 160 3.13 16.62 -7.25
CA LYS A 160 3.05 18.09 -7.33
C LYS A 160 4.41 18.78 -7.19
N GLU A 161 5.35 18.15 -6.52
CA GLU A 161 6.66 18.73 -6.19
C GLU A 161 7.63 18.78 -7.37
N GLN A 162 7.39 17.97 -8.40
CA GLN A 162 8.21 17.85 -9.61
C GLN A 162 9.70 17.58 -9.32
N ILE A 163 9.96 16.76 -8.32
CA ILE A 163 11.31 16.35 -7.93
C ILE A 163 11.66 15.05 -8.63
N PHE A 164 12.73 15.10 -9.40
CA PHE A 164 13.25 13.96 -10.16
C PHE A 164 14.69 13.73 -9.72
N ARG A 165 14.93 12.61 -9.03
CA ARG A 165 16.27 12.24 -8.59
C ARG A 165 16.64 10.88 -9.12
N ASP A 166 17.82 10.79 -9.73
CA ASP A 166 18.43 9.54 -10.15
C ASP A 166 19.22 8.94 -8.99
N VAL A 167 18.52 8.27 -8.08
CA VAL A 167 19.10 7.67 -6.87
C VAL A 167 18.50 6.30 -6.58
N GLU A 168 19.30 5.45 -5.96
CA GLU A 168 18.91 4.14 -5.45
C GLU A 168 19.46 3.99 -4.02
N VAL A 169 18.58 3.84 -3.04
CA VAL A 169 18.91 3.86 -1.61
C VAL A 169 18.25 2.68 -0.90
N PRO A 170 18.96 1.96 -0.01
CA PRO A 170 18.35 0.89 0.79
C PRO A 170 17.10 1.39 1.54
N LEU A 171 15.97 0.72 1.35
CA LEU A 171 14.73 1.06 2.03
C LEU A 171 14.68 0.39 3.40
N LYS A 172 14.74 1.18 4.47
CA LYS A 172 14.73 0.70 5.85
C LYS A 172 13.36 0.19 6.29
N CYS A 173 12.31 0.94 5.98
CA CYS A 173 10.94 0.60 6.34
C CYS A 173 9.90 1.41 5.57
N ILE A 174 8.63 0.98 5.70
CA ILE A 174 7.47 1.72 5.22
C ILE A 174 6.63 2.16 6.43
N LEU A 175 6.24 3.43 6.46
CA LEU A 175 5.45 4.06 7.52
C LEU A 175 4.05 4.39 7.00
N GLU A 176 3.02 3.65 7.45
CA GLU A 176 1.62 4.00 7.21
C GLU A 176 1.22 5.15 8.12
N VAL A 177 0.92 6.31 7.54
CA VAL A 177 0.68 7.55 8.28
C VAL A 177 -0.72 7.60 8.89
N ARG A 178 -0.79 7.88 10.19
CA ARG A 178 -1.99 8.24 10.94
C ARG A 178 -1.77 9.54 11.69
N ARG A 179 -2.75 10.44 11.63
CA ARG A 179 -2.69 11.70 12.39
C ARG A 179 -2.93 11.43 13.87
N SER A 180 -2.08 11.98 14.72
CA SER A 180 -2.19 11.86 16.17
C SER A 180 -1.53 13.06 16.84
N SER A 181 -1.96 13.38 18.06
CA SER A 181 -1.26 14.29 18.96
C SER A 181 -0.10 13.59 19.71
N GLU A 182 -0.11 12.26 19.75
CA GLU A 182 0.98 11.46 20.30
C GLU A 182 1.89 10.96 19.19
N ASN A 183 3.18 10.80 19.50
CA ASN A 183 4.19 10.34 18.55
C ASN A 183 4.67 8.94 18.96
N TYR A 184 4.28 7.92 18.18
CA TYR A 184 4.71 6.54 18.40
C TYR A 184 4.60 5.69 17.15
N LEU A 185 5.27 4.54 17.16
CA LEU A 185 5.25 3.53 16.11
C LEU A 185 4.57 2.26 16.62
N ARG A 186 3.80 1.63 15.74
CA ARG A 186 3.32 0.25 15.91
C ARG A 186 3.76 -0.59 14.72
N LYS A 187 4.30 -1.76 15.00
CA LYS A 187 4.64 -2.72 13.95
C LYS A 187 3.37 -3.41 13.46
N LEU A 188 3.16 -3.39 12.16
CA LEU A 188 2.02 -4.09 11.57
C LEU A 188 2.30 -5.60 11.48
N SER A 189 1.27 -6.41 11.77
CA SER A 189 1.31 -7.82 11.43
C SER A 189 1.40 -8.00 9.91
N ARG A 190 1.85 -9.18 9.46
CA ARG A 190 1.93 -9.51 8.03
C ARG A 190 0.59 -9.29 7.29
N GLU A 191 -0.52 -9.64 7.93
CA GLU A 191 -1.84 -9.45 7.34
C GLU A 191 -2.23 -7.98 7.22
N GLN A 192 -1.95 -7.18 8.24
CA GLN A 192 -2.21 -5.75 8.23
C GLN A 192 -1.34 -5.03 7.20
N ALA A 193 -0.03 -5.35 7.15
CA ALA A 193 0.89 -4.83 6.14
C ALA A 193 0.41 -5.17 4.73
N ARG A 194 -0.06 -6.41 4.49
CA ARG A 194 -0.66 -6.83 3.22
C ARG A 194 -1.86 -5.96 2.86
N LYS A 195 -2.81 -5.76 3.77
CA LYS A 195 -4.01 -4.92 3.53
C LYS A 195 -3.62 -3.49 3.15
N VAL A 196 -2.65 -2.90 3.86
CA VAL A 196 -2.17 -1.54 3.58
C VAL A 196 -1.48 -1.48 2.22
N LEU A 197 -0.50 -2.33 1.98
CA LEU A 197 0.32 -2.23 0.78
C LEU A 197 -0.43 -2.62 -0.50
N MET A 198 -1.36 -3.58 -0.44
CA MET A 198 -2.23 -3.90 -1.59
C MET A 198 -3.09 -2.71 -2.02
N GLN A 199 -3.51 -1.86 -1.08
CA GLN A 199 -4.29 -0.66 -1.40
C GLN A 199 -3.44 0.51 -1.89
N GLN A 200 -2.16 0.52 -1.57
CA GLN A 200 -1.24 1.63 -1.87
C GLN A 200 -0.25 1.30 -2.99
N SER A 201 -0.25 0.09 -3.51
CA SER A 201 0.59 -0.31 -4.63
C SER A 201 -0.18 -0.28 -5.94
N PHE A 202 0.55 -0.04 -7.03
CA PHE A 202 -0.02 -0.15 -8.37
C PHE A 202 -0.43 -1.61 -8.65
N MET A 203 -1.67 -1.78 -9.13
CA MET A 203 -2.24 -3.08 -9.48
C MET A 203 -2.92 -2.99 -10.87
N PRO A 204 -2.34 -3.58 -11.91
CA PRO A 204 -2.90 -3.55 -13.26
C PRO A 204 -4.05 -4.56 -13.40
N MET A 205 -5.21 -4.25 -12.82
CA MET A 205 -6.37 -5.16 -12.74
C MET A 205 -7.00 -5.53 -14.10
N TRP A 206 -6.55 -4.93 -15.19
CA TRP A 206 -6.96 -5.29 -16.56
C TRP A 206 -6.14 -6.43 -17.14
N ASP A 207 -4.95 -6.68 -16.58
CA ASP A 207 -4.03 -7.76 -16.97
C ASP A 207 -3.84 -8.71 -15.80
N THR A 208 -4.39 -9.91 -15.91
CA THR A 208 -4.41 -10.90 -14.82
C THR A 208 -3.01 -11.33 -14.41
N ASP A 209 -2.10 -11.52 -15.37
CA ASP A 209 -0.75 -12.00 -15.12
C ASP A 209 0.08 -10.92 -14.45
N ALA A 210 0.02 -9.68 -14.96
CA ALA A 210 0.69 -8.55 -14.34
C ALA A 210 0.14 -8.25 -12.93
N ALA A 211 -1.18 -8.35 -12.72
CA ALA A 211 -1.80 -8.20 -11.41
C ALA A 211 -1.33 -9.28 -10.41
N PHE A 212 -1.24 -10.54 -10.86
CA PHE A 212 -0.72 -11.63 -10.04
C PHE A 212 0.74 -11.40 -9.63
N MET A 213 1.57 -10.96 -10.57
CA MET A 213 2.97 -10.61 -10.29
C MET A 213 3.09 -9.43 -9.32
N ALA A 214 2.27 -8.38 -9.49
CA ALA A 214 2.22 -7.25 -8.57
C ALA A 214 1.87 -7.69 -7.14
N MET A 215 0.86 -8.56 -6.97
CA MET A 215 0.49 -9.11 -5.66
C MET A 215 1.64 -9.92 -5.05
N THR A 216 2.31 -10.74 -5.84
CA THR A 216 3.46 -11.53 -5.42
C THR A 216 4.61 -10.64 -4.96
N ASN A 217 4.88 -9.55 -5.68
CA ASN A 217 5.90 -8.57 -5.31
C ASN A 217 5.57 -7.88 -3.99
N VAL A 218 4.31 -7.49 -3.76
CA VAL A 218 3.90 -6.91 -2.47
C VAL A 218 4.11 -7.90 -1.33
N MET A 219 3.79 -9.18 -1.52
CA MET A 219 4.04 -10.20 -0.49
C MET A 219 5.53 -10.37 -0.20
N SER A 220 6.37 -10.39 -1.25
CA SER A 220 7.83 -10.46 -1.10
C SER A 220 8.41 -9.21 -0.40
N LEU A 221 7.86 -8.03 -0.68
CA LEU A 221 8.25 -6.78 -0.02
C LEU A 221 8.02 -6.84 1.49
N ILE A 222 6.85 -7.32 1.93
CA ILE A 222 6.47 -7.45 3.34
C ILE A 222 7.40 -8.42 4.10
N GLU A 223 7.93 -9.42 3.43
CA GLU A 223 8.86 -10.38 4.02
C GLU A 223 10.26 -9.82 4.26
N LYS A 224 10.63 -8.76 3.53
CA LYS A 224 12.01 -8.25 3.51
C LYS A 224 12.21 -7.00 4.33
N ILE A 225 11.18 -6.16 4.48
CA ILE A 225 11.28 -4.93 5.26
C ILE A 225 10.08 -4.76 6.18
N PRO A 226 10.25 -4.17 7.36
CA PRO A 226 9.15 -3.92 8.28
C PRO A 226 8.22 -2.82 7.76
N VAL A 227 6.94 -2.99 8.03
CA VAL A 227 5.90 -1.98 7.82
C VAL A 227 5.36 -1.56 9.18
N TYR A 228 5.41 -0.28 9.46
CA TYR A 228 4.92 0.28 10.71
C TYR A 228 3.73 1.21 10.45
N ARG A 229 2.84 1.31 11.41
CA ARG A 229 1.88 2.41 11.50
C ARG A 229 2.48 3.49 12.34
N VAL A 230 2.62 4.69 11.78
CA VAL A 230 3.15 5.86 12.48
C VAL A 230 2.01 6.77 12.89
N PHE A 231 1.92 7.02 14.19
CA PHE A 231 1.04 8.01 14.78
C PHE A 231 1.88 9.22 15.12
N CYS A 232 1.64 10.35 14.50
CA CYS A 232 2.46 11.55 14.75
C CYS A 232 1.80 12.84 14.28
N GLY A 233 2.26 13.95 14.88
CA GLY A 233 2.04 15.31 14.42
C GLY A 233 2.66 15.58 13.04
N PRO A 234 2.40 16.76 12.47
CA PRO A 234 2.92 17.14 11.15
C PRO A 234 4.29 17.86 11.19
N ASP A 235 4.82 18.15 12.35
CA ASP A 235 5.93 19.06 12.61
C ASP A 235 7.29 18.33 12.70
N GLU A 236 8.35 19.13 12.83
CA GLU A 236 9.73 18.64 12.90
C GLU A 236 10.03 17.91 14.23
N ASP A 237 9.38 18.31 15.34
CA ASP A 237 9.60 17.68 16.63
C ASP A 237 8.99 16.28 16.64
N ALA A 238 7.81 16.10 16.03
CA ALA A 238 7.24 14.78 15.79
C ALA A 238 8.17 13.92 14.90
N ALA A 239 8.79 14.49 13.88
CA ALA A 239 9.75 13.79 13.03
C ALA A 239 10.97 13.30 13.83
N LYS A 240 11.52 14.14 14.74
CA LYS A 240 12.65 13.78 15.60
C LYS A 240 12.31 12.63 16.55
N VAL A 241 11.14 12.67 17.18
CA VAL A 241 10.68 11.59 18.07
C VAL A 241 10.54 10.27 17.31
N ILE A 242 9.90 10.29 16.12
CA ILE A 242 9.74 9.09 15.32
C ILE A 242 11.07 8.53 14.81
N TYR A 243 11.99 9.39 14.41
CA TYR A 243 13.34 8.98 14.02
C TYR A 243 14.08 8.32 15.19
N ASP A 244 14.03 8.93 16.38
CA ASP A 244 14.69 8.42 17.56
C ASP A 244 14.18 7.01 17.94
N ILE A 245 12.86 6.82 17.93
CA ILE A 245 12.26 5.49 18.13
C ILE A 245 12.70 4.50 17.03
N LEU A 246 12.70 4.92 15.76
CA LEU A 246 12.99 4.03 14.64
C LEU A 246 14.44 3.59 14.55
N VAL A 247 15.37 4.46 14.95
CA VAL A 247 16.80 4.28 14.73
C VAL A 247 17.54 3.96 16.02
N ASN A 248 17.26 4.70 17.11
CA ASN A 248 18.01 4.62 18.35
C ASN A 248 17.32 3.73 19.40
N HIS A 249 15.98 3.67 19.38
CA HIS A 249 15.19 2.99 20.42
C HIS A 249 14.13 2.05 19.81
N PRO A 250 14.52 1.09 18.93
CA PRO A 250 13.56 0.19 18.28
C PRO A 250 12.76 -0.69 19.25
N GLU A 251 13.23 -0.87 20.49
CA GLU A 251 12.51 -1.55 21.58
C GLU A 251 11.24 -0.80 22.04
N GLN A 252 11.11 0.50 21.71
CA GLN A 252 9.91 1.29 21.98
C GLN A 252 8.82 1.11 20.91
N ILE A 253 9.12 0.44 19.80
CA ILE A 253 8.12 0.14 18.78
C ILE A 253 7.14 -0.87 19.36
N ARG A 254 5.89 -0.45 19.47
CA ARG A 254 4.81 -1.31 19.97
C ARG A 254 4.45 -2.34 18.91
N GLU A 255 4.21 -3.60 19.30
CA GLU A 255 3.51 -4.53 18.42
C GLU A 255 2.08 -4.01 18.22
N GLU A 256 1.57 -4.03 16.99
CA GLU A 256 0.16 -3.74 16.80
C GLU A 256 -0.62 -4.95 17.31
N ALA A 257 -1.21 -4.79 18.45
CA ALA A 257 -2.19 -5.74 18.94
C ALA A 257 -3.26 -5.86 17.85
N ASN A 258 -3.56 -7.06 17.43
CA ASN A 258 -4.80 -7.35 16.72
C ASN A 258 -5.93 -7.21 17.76
N ASP A 259 -6.24 -5.96 18.13
CA ASP A 259 -7.31 -5.70 19.07
C ASP A 259 -8.59 -6.23 18.47
N MET A 260 -9.04 -7.33 19.03
CA MET A 260 -10.35 -7.86 18.74
C MET A 260 -11.36 -6.96 19.43
N LYS A 261 -12.43 -6.61 18.74
CA LYS A 261 -13.54 -5.83 19.25
C LYS A 261 -14.83 -6.38 18.67
N ILE A 262 -15.88 -6.33 19.44
CA ILE A 262 -17.22 -6.64 18.95
C ILE A 262 -17.58 -5.71 17.79
N LYS A 263 -18.15 -6.29 16.75
CA LYS A 263 -18.64 -5.54 15.58
C LYS A 263 -19.76 -4.61 16.04
N GLU A 264 -19.70 -3.34 15.65
CA GLU A 264 -20.73 -2.36 15.96
C GLU A 264 -22.11 -2.77 15.42
N GLY A 265 -23.16 -2.44 16.18
CA GLY A 265 -24.53 -2.78 15.80
C GLY A 265 -24.99 -4.16 16.24
N PHE A 266 -24.34 -4.74 17.26
CA PHE A 266 -24.78 -5.93 17.96
C PHE A 266 -24.73 -5.68 19.46
N VAL A 267 -25.65 -6.24 20.20
CA VAL A 267 -25.72 -6.16 21.68
C VAL A 267 -25.97 -7.50 22.30
N LEU A 268 -25.32 -7.75 23.43
CA LEU A 268 -25.57 -8.92 24.28
C LEU A 268 -26.70 -8.59 25.26
N ARG A 269 -27.67 -9.50 25.39
CA ARG A 269 -28.73 -9.45 26.40
C ARG A 269 -28.79 -10.78 27.14
N ASN A 270 -29.07 -10.71 28.43
CA ASN A 270 -29.46 -11.89 29.22
C ASN A 270 -30.99 -11.94 29.25
N VAL A 271 -31.55 -13.04 28.75
CA VAL A 271 -33.01 -13.25 28.68
C VAL A 271 -33.29 -14.66 29.24
N VAL A 272 -33.91 -14.70 30.41
CA VAL A 272 -34.29 -15.97 31.07
C VAL A 272 -33.12 -16.99 31.13
N ASP A 273 -32.01 -16.51 31.69
CA ASP A 273 -30.75 -17.29 31.86
C ASP A 273 -30.00 -17.67 30.56
N GLU A 274 -30.44 -17.15 29.42
CA GLU A 274 -29.73 -17.31 28.15
C GLU A 274 -29.06 -16.00 27.73
N PHE A 275 -27.82 -16.10 27.24
CA PHE A 275 -27.10 -14.98 26.64
C PHE A 275 -27.40 -14.90 25.15
N ILE A 276 -28.01 -13.80 24.72
CA ILE A 276 -28.46 -13.62 23.33
C ILE A 276 -27.82 -12.39 22.72
N VAL A 277 -27.15 -12.57 21.57
CA VAL A 277 -26.65 -11.46 20.74
C VAL A 277 -27.71 -11.09 19.72
N MET A 278 -28.09 -9.83 19.72
CA MET A 278 -29.09 -9.28 18.81
C MET A 278 -28.51 -8.14 17.96
N PRO A 279 -28.88 -8.06 16.68
CA PRO A 279 -28.53 -6.91 15.83
C PRO A 279 -29.28 -5.66 16.30
N THR A 280 -28.64 -4.48 16.10
CA THR A 280 -29.24 -3.16 16.36
C THR A 280 -29.04 -2.23 15.17
N GLY A 281 -29.89 -1.21 15.06
CA GLY A 281 -29.81 -0.21 14.00
C GLY A 281 -29.92 -0.84 12.60
N ASN A 282 -29.04 -0.43 11.69
CA ASN A 282 -29.02 -0.88 10.29
C ASN A 282 -28.70 -2.38 10.10
N ASN A 283 -28.26 -3.07 11.16
CA ASN A 283 -27.95 -4.50 11.08
C ASN A 283 -29.19 -5.37 11.26
N ILE A 284 -30.28 -4.83 11.81
CA ILE A 284 -31.56 -5.56 11.96
C ILE A 284 -32.07 -6.06 10.60
N ALA A 285 -31.92 -5.24 9.54
CA ALA A 285 -32.36 -5.61 8.19
C ALA A 285 -31.41 -6.58 7.46
N LYS A 286 -30.20 -6.78 7.98
CA LYS A 286 -29.15 -7.58 7.35
C LYS A 286 -28.89 -8.92 8.02
N PHE A 287 -29.39 -9.08 9.23
CA PHE A 287 -29.15 -10.26 10.05
C PHE A 287 -30.49 -10.80 10.57
N GLU A 288 -30.95 -11.90 9.99
CA GLU A 288 -32.19 -12.55 10.40
C GLU A 288 -31.93 -13.46 11.61
N GLY A 289 -32.39 -13.02 12.77
CA GLY A 289 -32.38 -13.80 13.99
C GLY A 289 -31.52 -13.25 15.14
N ALA A 290 -31.37 -14.08 16.15
CA ALA A 290 -30.54 -13.84 17.33
C ALA A 290 -29.60 -15.04 17.52
N VAL A 291 -28.41 -14.81 18.07
CA VAL A 291 -27.42 -15.86 18.35
C VAL A 291 -27.41 -16.10 19.86
N VAL A 292 -27.71 -17.32 20.27
CA VAL A 292 -27.57 -17.74 21.66
C VAL A 292 -26.10 -18.11 21.91
N LEU A 293 -25.53 -17.57 22.97
CA LEU A 293 -24.17 -17.83 23.41
C LEU A 293 -24.17 -18.68 24.68
N ASN A 294 -23.21 -19.59 24.79
CA ASN A 294 -22.90 -20.20 26.07
C ASN A 294 -22.16 -19.23 27.00
N GLU A 295 -21.95 -19.58 28.25
CA GLU A 295 -21.33 -18.76 29.28
C GLU A 295 -19.93 -18.25 28.86
N VAL A 296 -19.08 -19.15 28.30
CA VAL A 296 -17.74 -18.80 27.84
C VAL A 296 -17.78 -17.79 26.69
N ALA A 297 -18.66 -18.02 25.71
CA ALA A 297 -18.82 -17.11 24.58
C ALA A 297 -19.39 -15.75 25.03
N ALA A 298 -20.30 -15.72 26.01
CA ALA A 298 -20.83 -14.49 26.58
C ALA A 298 -19.76 -13.73 27.38
N PHE A 299 -18.90 -14.43 28.11
CA PHE A 299 -17.73 -13.84 28.79
C PHE A 299 -16.76 -13.20 27.78
N ILE A 300 -16.39 -13.93 26.72
CA ILE A 300 -15.56 -13.41 25.63
C ILE A 300 -16.21 -12.18 24.99
N TYR A 301 -17.51 -12.23 24.73
CA TYR A 301 -18.24 -11.09 24.17
C TYR A 301 -18.12 -9.85 25.07
N LYS A 302 -18.32 -9.97 26.38
CA LYS A 302 -18.21 -8.86 27.34
C LYS A 302 -16.80 -8.28 27.39
N LEU A 303 -15.77 -9.12 27.36
CA LEU A 303 -14.38 -8.66 27.31
C LEU A 303 -14.11 -7.83 26.05
N LEU A 304 -14.62 -8.29 24.89
CA LEU A 304 -14.43 -7.65 23.60
C LEU A 304 -15.31 -6.41 23.35
N GLU A 305 -16.17 -6.01 24.30
CA GLU A 305 -16.82 -4.68 24.29
C GLU A 305 -15.77 -3.56 24.32
N ASN A 306 -14.61 -3.82 24.93
CA ASN A 306 -13.42 -2.99 24.81
C ASN A 306 -12.40 -3.69 23.90
N PRO A 307 -11.70 -2.92 23.03
CA PRO A 307 -10.64 -3.47 22.22
C PRO A 307 -9.56 -4.12 23.07
N MET A 308 -9.22 -5.38 22.83
CA MET A 308 -8.13 -6.06 23.51
C MET A 308 -7.37 -7.02 22.58
N SER A 309 -6.09 -7.25 22.91
CA SER A 309 -5.26 -8.17 22.13
C SER A 309 -5.72 -9.62 22.29
N ARG A 310 -5.32 -10.48 21.33
CA ARG A 310 -5.56 -11.92 21.43
C ARG A 310 -4.92 -12.52 22.67
N ASP A 311 -3.71 -12.06 23.00
CA ASP A 311 -2.94 -12.59 24.12
C ASP A 311 -3.57 -12.16 25.45
N ASP A 312 -4.04 -10.92 25.57
CA ASP A 312 -4.78 -10.43 26.73
C ASP A 312 -6.12 -11.16 26.89
N LEU A 313 -6.83 -11.40 25.76
CA LEU A 313 -8.06 -12.19 25.79
C LEU A 313 -7.82 -13.62 26.24
N LEU A 314 -6.78 -14.26 25.71
CA LEU A 314 -6.40 -15.62 26.12
C LEU A 314 -6.03 -15.67 27.61
N ALA A 315 -5.23 -14.71 28.08
CA ALA A 315 -4.88 -14.62 29.49
C ALA A 315 -6.12 -14.43 30.39
N ALA A 316 -7.07 -13.60 29.98
CA ALA A 316 -8.32 -13.38 30.72
C ALA A 316 -9.20 -14.65 30.75
N ILE A 317 -9.28 -15.39 29.64
CA ILE A 317 -10.03 -16.66 29.59
C ILE A 317 -9.38 -17.72 30.49
N LEU A 318 -8.06 -17.86 30.44
CA LEU A 318 -7.32 -18.83 31.28
C LEU A 318 -7.38 -18.50 32.77
N ASN A 319 -7.52 -17.21 33.11
CA ASN A 319 -7.67 -16.77 34.50
C ASN A 319 -9.09 -17.02 35.05
N GLU A 320 -10.11 -16.98 34.21
CA GLU A 320 -11.52 -17.17 34.60
C GLU A 320 -11.93 -18.65 34.59
N TYR A 321 -11.40 -19.39 33.63
CA TYR A 321 -11.70 -20.80 33.43
C TYR A 321 -10.44 -21.63 33.63
N ASP A 322 -10.50 -22.63 34.54
CA ASP A 322 -9.41 -23.55 34.82
C ASP A 322 -9.24 -24.52 33.62
N VAL A 323 -8.57 -24.03 32.57
CA VAL A 323 -8.34 -24.78 31.33
C VAL A 323 -6.90 -25.29 31.36
N GLU A 324 -6.70 -26.58 31.48
CA GLU A 324 -5.40 -27.22 31.28
C GLU A 324 -4.85 -26.84 29.88
N GLU A 325 -3.59 -26.42 29.81
CA GLU A 325 -2.89 -25.86 28.64
C GLU A 325 -2.74 -26.82 27.44
N ALA A 326 -3.43 -27.97 27.48
CA ALA A 326 -3.31 -29.03 26.49
C ALA A 326 -4.60 -29.20 25.68
N THR A 327 -4.47 -29.07 24.40
CA THR A 327 -5.31 -29.65 23.35
C THR A 327 -6.68 -29.05 23.06
N ALA A 328 -6.71 -27.83 22.52
CA ALA A 328 -7.81 -27.46 21.65
C ALA A 328 -7.29 -27.15 20.25
N PRO A 329 -7.52 -27.98 19.23
CA PRO A 329 -7.31 -27.60 17.85
C PRO A 329 -8.36 -26.55 17.52
N ILE A 330 -7.93 -25.31 17.36
CA ILE A 330 -8.77 -24.23 16.80
C ILE A 330 -9.09 -24.63 15.37
N LYS A 331 -10.23 -25.27 15.16
CA LYS A 331 -10.80 -25.41 13.82
C LYS A 331 -11.14 -24.02 13.32
N LYS A 332 -10.50 -23.64 12.21
CA LYS A 332 -10.90 -22.49 11.42
C LYS A 332 -12.36 -22.67 11.02
N VAL A 333 -13.19 -21.70 11.39
CA VAL A 333 -14.53 -21.48 10.83
C VAL A 333 -14.42 -20.30 9.88
#